data_c130ec4c0d69ac52e24be064489be2c0
#
_entry.id   c130ec4c0d69ac52e24be064489be2c0
#
_cell.length_a   1.000
_cell.length_b   1.000
_cell.length_c   1.000
_cell.angle_alpha   90.00
_cell.angle_beta   90.00
_cell.angle_gamma   90.00
#
_symmetry.space_group_name_H-M   'P 1'
#
loop_
_entity.id
_entity.type
_entity.pdbx_description
1 polymer ?
#
loop_
_entity_poly.entity_id
_entity_poly.type
_entity_poly.pdbx_seq_one_letter_code
_entity_poly.pdbx_strand_id
1 'polypeptide(L)'
;YGLVGSEMCIRDSSVILLSTLGAVLDMALTVTTSVYEVKSHKEDMTFKELIHSGMQIGKEVTGTTVNTLLFAYLGESLLLFSYLRMQGYSFELLLNSKIMFENCASMIFGAIACVVVMPVAAVAGGYFFRFK
;
A
#
# COMPACT_ATOMS: atom_id res chain seq x y z
N TYR A 1 28.88 16.27 -6.72
CA TYR A 1 27.74 16.37 -5.77
C TYR A 1 26.39 16.26 -6.46
N GLY A 2 26.23 16.80 -7.65
CA GLY A 2 24.97 16.72 -8.40
C GLY A 2 24.60 15.31 -8.88
N LEU A 3 25.57 14.54 -9.32
CA LEU A 3 25.36 13.14 -9.78
C LEU A 3 25.00 12.21 -8.62
N VAL A 4 25.65 12.33 -7.48
CA VAL A 4 25.36 11.50 -6.30
C VAL A 4 23.98 11.83 -5.73
N GLY A 5 23.60 13.10 -5.67
CA GLY A 5 22.26 13.53 -5.25
C GLY A 5 21.14 13.05 -6.20
N SER A 6 21.41 13.06 -7.51
CA SER A 6 20.49 12.58 -8.54
C SER A 6 20.29 11.05 -8.46
N GLU A 7 21.35 10.28 -8.29
CA GLU A 7 21.28 8.82 -8.13
C GLU A 7 20.58 8.42 -6.84
N MET A 8 20.81 9.10 -5.73
CA MET A 8 20.07 8.88 -4.48
C MET A 8 18.59 9.18 -4.64
N CYS A 9 18.24 10.27 -5.29
CA CYS A 9 16.84 10.64 -5.53
C CYS A 9 16.12 9.62 -6.42
N ILE A 10 16.78 9.13 -7.47
CA ILE A 10 16.23 8.07 -8.35
C ILE A 10 16.04 6.76 -7.58
N ARG A 11 17.01 6.37 -6.78
CA ARG A 11 16.94 5.16 -5.96
C ARG A 11 15.80 5.23 -4.95
N ASP A 12 15.70 6.34 -4.23
CA ASP A 12 14.67 6.55 -3.22
C ASP A 12 13.27 6.58 -3.84
N SER A 13 13.11 7.27 -4.97
CA SER A 13 11.87 7.26 -5.75
C SER A 13 11.51 5.86 -6.26
N SER A 14 12.48 5.08 -6.68
CA SER A 14 12.27 3.70 -7.16
C SER A 14 11.82 2.78 -6.02
N VAL A 15 12.36 2.93 -4.83
CA VAL A 15 11.94 2.16 -3.64
C VAL A 15 10.51 2.51 -3.25
N ILE A 16 10.14 3.79 -3.23
CA ILE A 16 8.79 4.24 -2.94
C ILE A 16 7.81 3.69 -3.98
N LEU A 17 8.13 3.77 -5.26
CA LEU A 17 7.30 3.26 -6.34
C LEU A 17 7.13 1.74 -6.26
N LEU A 18 8.20 1.00 -6.02
CA LEU A 18 8.16 -0.46 -5.92
C LEU A 18 7.35 -0.92 -4.71
N SER A 19 7.52 -0.27 -3.57
CA SER A 19 6.77 -0.53 -2.33
C SER A 19 5.27 -0.23 -2.52
N THR A 20 4.96 0.92 -3.13
CA THR A 20 3.57 1.30 -3.44
C THR A 20 2.93 0.32 -4.42
N LEU A 21 3.67 -0.09 -5.46
CA LEU A 21 3.20 -1.08 -6.43
C LEU A 21 2.89 -2.43 -5.77
N GLY A 22 3.74 -2.88 -4.85
CA GLY A 22 3.50 -4.09 -4.08
C GLY A 22 2.20 -4.04 -3.28
N ALA A 23 1.98 -2.95 -2.55
CA ALA A 23 0.75 -2.74 -1.78
C ALA A 23 -0.50 -2.66 -2.67
N VAL A 24 -0.40 -2.00 -3.82
CA VAL A 24 -1.47 -1.88 -4.81
C VAL A 24 -1.84 -3.24 -5.40
N LEU A 25 -0.85 -4.06 -5.76
CA LEU A 25 -1.07 -5.40 -6.31
C LEU A 25 -1.74 -6.32 -5.29
N ASP A 26 -1.28 -6.31 -4.05
CA ASP A 26 -1.86 -7.11 -2.97
C ASP A 26 -3.32 -6.73 -2.73
N MET A 27 -3.61 -5.44 -2.65
CA MET A 27 -4.96 -4.92 -2.50
C MET A 27 -5.86 -5.28 -3.68
N ALA A 28 -5.39 -5.10 -4.91
CA ALA A 28 -6.14 -5.41 -6.12
C ALA A 28 -6.48 -6.89 -6.21
N LEU A 29 -5.53 -7.78 -5.93
CA LEU A 29 -5.74 -9.22 -5.90
C LEU A 29 -6.77 -9.62 -4.83
N THR A 30 -6.63 -9.10 -3.62
CA THR A 30 -7.53 -9.44 -2.52
C THR A 30 -8.97 -8.99 -2.79
N VAL A 31 -9.18 -7.78 -3.29
CA VAL A 31 -10.51 -7.29 -3.65
C VAL A 31 -11.11 -8.08 -4.81
N THR A 32 -10.32 -8.38 -5.84
CA THR A 32 -10.78 -9.13 -7.02
C THR A 32 -11.17 -10.56 -6.67
N THR A 33 -10.34 -11.25 -5.87
CA THR A 33 -10.66 -12.62 -5.41
C THR A 33 -11.89 -12.65 -4.52
N SER A 34 -12.06 -11.66 -3.65
CA SER A 34 -13.25 -11.55 -2.80
C SER A 34 -14.53 -11.31 -3.61
N VAL A 35 -14.48 -10.45 -4.62
CA VAL A 35 -15.60 -10.24 -5.56
C VAL A 35 -15.95 -11.53 -6.29
N TYR A 36 -14.95 -12.28 -6.73
CA TYR A 36 -15.15 -13.59 -7.38
C TYR A 36 -15.83 -14.60 -6.44
N GLU A 37 -15.37 -14.67 -5.20
CA GLU A 37 -15.93 -15.58 -4.19
C GLU A 37 -17.38 -15.25 -3.87
N VAL A 38 -17.73 -13.98 -3.69
CA VAL A 38 -19.10 -13.53 -3.49
C VAL A 38 -19.99 -13.92 -4.66
N LYS A 39 -19.53 -13.74 -5.90
CA LYS A 39 -20.27 -14.13 -7.10
C LYS A 39 -20.47 -15.64 -7.19
N SER A 40 -19.47 -16.45 -6.82
CA SER A 40 -19.57 -17.91 -6.87
C SER A 40 -20.62 -18.50 -5.91
N HIS A 41 -20.92 -17.77 -4.83
CA HIS A 41 -21.92 -18.18 -3.85
C HIS A 41 -23.33 -17.69 -4.17
N LYS A 42 -23.47 -16.66 -4.99
CA LYS A 42 -24.76 -16.09 -5.45
C LYS A 42 -24.69 -15.73 -6.93
N GLU A 43 -25.14 -16.65 -7.78
CA GLU A 43 -25.13 -16.46 -9.24
C GLU A 43 -26.08 -15.36 -9.74
N ASP A 44 -27.15 -15.04 -9.00
CA ASP A 44 -28.19 -14.09 -9.38
C ASP A 44 -27.93 -12.64 -8.90
N MET A 45 -26.69 -12.29 -8.53
CA MET A 45 -26.39 -10.93 -8.07
C MET A 45 -26.37 -9.92 -9.21
N THR A 46 -27.05 -8.79 -8.97
CA THR A 46 -26.99 -7.63 -9.86
C THR A 46 -25.59 -7.00 -9.82
N PHE A 47 -25.16 -6.45 -10.96
CA PHE A 47 -23.85 -5.79 -11.08
C PHE A 47 -23.60 -4.72 -9.98
N LYS A 48 -24.65 -3.96 -9.62
CA LYS A 48 -24.56 -2.96 -8.53
C LYS A 48 -24.31 -3.61 -7.16
N GLU A 49 -24.96 -4.71 -6.88
CA GLU A 49 -24.79 -5.47 -5.62
C GLU A 49 -23.40 -6.07 -5.53
N LEU A 50 -22.88 -6.56 -6.64
CA LEU A 50 -21.52 -7.11 -6.72
C LEU A 50 -20.45 -6.03 -6.44
N ILE A 51 -20.58 -4.85 -7.06
CA ILE A 51 -19.69 -3.71 -6.78
C ILE A 51 -19.83 -3.25 -5.33
N HIS A 52 -21.06 -3.16 -4.81
CA HIS A 52 -21.29 -2.75 -3.43
C HIS A 52 -20.63 -3.70 -2.43
N SER A 53 -20.76 -5.01 -2.64
CA SER A 53 -20.10 -6.03 -1.83
C SER A 53 -18.58 -5.94 -1.93
N GLY A 54 -18.04 -5.78 -3.15
CA GLY A 54 -16.62 -5.56 -3.37
C GLY A 54 -16.08 -4.31 -2.67
N MET A 55 -16.83 -3.22 -2.69
CA MET A 55 -16.49 -1.99 -1.98
C MET A 55 -16.53 -2.16 -0.45
N GLN A 56 -17.47 -2.92 0.08
CA GLN A 56 -17.56 -3.19 1.51
C GLN A 56 -16.39 -4.02 1.99
N ILE A 57 -16.08 -5.11 1.30
CA ILE A 57 -14.91 -5.94 1.59
C ILE A 57 -13.62 -5.15 1.42
N GLY A 58 -13.53 -4.35 0.36
CA GLY A 58 -12.40 -3.48 0.10
C GLY A 58 -12.10 -2.50 1.23
N LYS A 59 -13.11 -1.95 1.89
CA LYS A 59 -12.92 -1.07 3.06
C LYS A 59 -12.29 -1.79 4.24
N GLU A 60 -12.72 -3.01 4.53
CA GLU A 60 -12.16 -3.83 5.61
C GLU A 60 -10.70 -4.20 5.31
N VAL A 61 -10.44 -4.65 4.08
CA VAL A 61 -9.09 -5.02 3.62
C VAL A 61 -8.17 -3.80 3.60
N THR A 62 -8.66 -2.63 3.17
CA THR A 62 -7.88 -1.38 3.20
C THR A 62 -7.43 -1.05 4.62
N GLY A 63 -8.31 -1.14 5.60
CA GLY A 63 -7.97 -0.89 7.00
C GLY A 63 -6.86 -1.82 7.50
N THR A 64 -6.96 -3.09 7.20
CA THR A 64 -5.95 -4.10 7.57
C THR A 64 -4.63 -3.86 6.85
N THR A 65 -4.66 -3.57 5.55
CA THR A 65 -3.46 -3.31 4.74
C THR A 65 -2.73 -2.05 5.20
N VAL A 66 -3.44 -0.96 5.46
CA VAL A 66 -2.84 0.28 5.97
C VAL A 66 -2.21 0.07 7.34
N ASN A 67 -2.87 -0.69 8.21
CA ASN A 67 -2.31 -1.05 9.52
C ASN A 67 -1.03 -1.89 9.40
N THR A 68 -1.02 -2.88 8.50
CA THR A 68 0.16 -3.69 8.21
C THR A 68 1.31 -2.85 7.66
N LEU A 69 1.04 -1.94 6.74
CA LEU A 69 2.03 -0.99 6.21
C LEU A 69 2.63 -0.13 7.33
N LEU A 70 1.78 0.40 8.21
CA LEU A 70 2.23 1.18 9.37
C LEU A 70 3.20 0.39 10.23
N PHE A 71 2.87 -0.85 10.59
CA PHE A 71 3.76 -1.68 11.40
C PHE A 71 5.04 -2.08 10.67
N ALA A 72 4.98 -2.33 9.37
CA ALA A 72 6.16 -2.62 8.56
C ALA A 72 7.14 -1.44 8.57
N TYR A 73 6.66 -0.24 8.31
CA TYR A 73 7.50 0.97 8.34
C TYR A 73 7.99 1.34 9.74
N LEU A 74 7.19 1.10 10.78
CA LEU A 74 7.66 1.25 12.17
C LEU A 74 8.79 0.27 12.49
N GLY A 75 8.66 -0.98 12.07
CA GLY A 75 9.70 -2.00 12.25
C GLY A 75 11.01 -1.63 11.54
N GLU A 76 10.91 -1.18 10.29
CA GLU A 76 12.07 -0.70 9.52
C GLU A 76 12.72 0.53 10.19
N SER A 77 11.92 1.48 10.64
CA SER A 77 12.39 2.67 11.36
C SER A 77 13.10 2.33 12.67
N LEU A 78 12.60 1.34 13.42
CA LEU A 78 13.23 0.87 14.65
C LEU A 78 14.59 0.21 14.40
N LEU A 79 14.71 -0.60 13.34
CA LEU A 79 15.98 -1.21 12.94
C LEU A 79 17.00 -0.15 12.58
N LEU A 80 16.60 0.83 11.78
CA LEU A 80 17.43 1.95 11.39
C LEU A 80 17.86 2.77 12.60
N PHE A 81 16.93 3.07 13.50
CA PHE A 81 17.18 3.78 14.75
C PHE A 81 18.22 3.05 15.60
N SER A 82 18.06 1.74 15.78
CA SER A 82 19.01 0.91 16.53
C SER A 82 20.41 0.94 15.92
N TYR A 83 20.52 0.84 14.59
CA TYR A 83 21.78 0.89 13.89
C TYR A 83 22.49 2.25 14.04
N LEU A 84 21.76 3.35 13.86
CA LEU A 84 22.33 4.70 13.96
C LEU A 84 22.69 5.07 15.41
N ARG A 85 21.94 4.55 16.39
CA ARG A 85 22.27 4.70 17.81
C ARG A 85 23.59 4.05 18.16
N MET A 86 23.86 2.89 17.60
CA MET A 86 25.18 2.23 17.76
C MET A 86 26.35 3.04 17.19
N GLN A 87 26.08 3.89 16.20
CA GLN A 87 27.04 4.79 15.59
C GLN A 87 27.22 6.13 16.34
N GLY A 88 26.50 6.32 17.45
CA GLY A 88 26.64 7.51 18.31
C GLY A 88 25.82 8.73 17.87
N TYR A 89 24.87 8.57 16.94
CA TYR A 89 24.01 9.68 16.51
C TYR A 89 22.97 10.02 17.56
N SER A 90 22.69 11.33 17.75
CA SER A 90 21.68 11.81 18.68
C SER A 90 20.25 11.58 18.13
N PHE A 91 19.29 11.45 19.04
CA PHE A 91 17.87 11.22 18.70
C PHE A 91 17.28 12.33 17.82
N GLU A 92 17.65 13.57 18.07
CA GLU A 92 17.18 14.73 17.28
C GLU A 92 17.66 14.67 15.83
N LEU A 93 18.87 14.22 15.61
CA LEU A 93 19.46 14.06 14.29
C LEU A 93 18.79 12.94 13.50
N LEU A 94 18.32 11.91 14.21
CA LEU A 94 17.58 10.78 13.64
C LEU A 94 16.20 11.18 13.16
N LEU A 95 15.45 11.89 14.00
CA LEU A 95 14.10 12.38 13.63
C LEU A 95 14.14 13.36 12.45
N ASN A 96 15.22 14.11 12.33
CA ASN A 96 15.41 15.09 11.26
C ASN A 96 16.14 14.49 10.03
N SER A 97 16.35 13.17 10.04
CA SER A 97 17.03 12.51 8.93
C SER A 97 16.09 12.39 7.71
N LYS A 98 16.69 12.54 6.53
CA LYS A 98 16.03 12.34 5.24
C LYS A 98 15.34 10.96 5.17
N ILE A 99 15.92 9.94 5.79
CA ILE A 99 15.44 8.57 5.76
C ILE A 99 14.10 8.44 6.51
N MET A 100 13.93 9.10 7.65
CA MET A 100 12.65 9.14 8.37
C MET A 100 11.57 9.82 7.56
N PHE A 101 11.90 10.89 6.88
CA PHE A 101 10.96 11.59 6.00
C PHE A 101 10.53 10.71 4.81
N GLU A 102 11.46 10.00 4.20
CA GLU A 102 11.18 9.07 3.09
C GLU A 102 10.27 7.91 3.53
N ASN A 103 10.50 7.34 4.69
CA ASN A 103 9.64 6.29 5.25
C ASN A 103 8.21 6.80 5.52
N CYS A 104 8.08 7.98 6.13
CA CYS A 104 6.76 8.59 6.34
C CYS A 104 6.05 8.91 5.02
N ALA A 105 6.77 9.42 4.03
CA ALA A 105 6.23 9.70 2.71
C ALA A 105 5.76 8.41 2.02
N SER A 106 6.57 7.36 2.03
CA SER A 106 6.21 6.04 1.47
C SER A 106 4.94 5.47 2.09
N MET A 107 4.80 5.58 3.40
CA MET A 107 3.60 5.14 4.12
C MET A 107 2.35 5.89 3.66
N ILE A 108 2.43 7.21 3.57
CA ILE A 108 1.32 8.05 3.14
C ILE A 108 0.93 7.75 1.70
N PHE A 109 1.90 7.67 0.79
CA PHE A 109 1.65 7.34 -0.63
C PHE A 109 1.08 5.93 -0.78
N GLY A 110 1.58 4.95 -0.04
CA GLY A 110 1.05 3.58 -0.02
C GLY A 110 -0.40 3.52 0.46
N ALA A 111 -0.73 4.23 1.52
CA ALA A 111 -2.09 4.31 2.05
C ALA A 111 -3.06 4.97 1.06
N ILE A 112 -2.67 6.09 0.45
CA ILE A 112 -3.48 6.79 -0.57
C ILE A 112 -3.69 5.89 -1.79
N ALA A 113 -2.65 5.22 -2.26
CA ALA A 113 -2.72 4.30 -3.38
C ALA A 113 -3.69 3.14 -3.12
N CYS A 114 -3.66 2.54 -1.93
CA CYS A 114 -4.61 1.48 -1.54
C CYS A 114 -6.06 1.97 -1.56
N VAL A 115 -6.32 3.17 -1.04
CA VAL A 115 -7.67 3.75 -1.04
C VAL A 115 -8.18 4.01 -2.47
N VAL A 116 -7.31 4.48 -3.36
CA VAL A 116 -7.67 4.75 -4.78
C VAL A 116 -7.87 3.44 -5.56
N VAL A 117 -7.05 2.44 -5.32
CA VAL A 117 -7.11 1.15 -6.03
C VAL A 117 -8.34 0.34 -5.64
N MET A 118 -8.83 0.47 -4.42
CA MET A 118 -10.00 -0.26 -3.93
C MET A 118 -11.22 -0.14 -4.86
N PRO A 119 -11.73 1.08 -5.19
CA PRO A 119 -12.87 1.19 -6.09
C PRO A 119 -12.56 0.74 -7.52
N VAL A 120 -11.35 0.97 -7.98
CA VAL A 120 -10.91 0.54 -9.33
C VAL A 120 -10.91 -0.99 -9.44
N ALA A 121 -10.36 -1.68 -8.44
CA ALA A 121 -10.34 -3.14 -8.40
C ALA A 121 -11.75 -3.75 -8.27
N ALA A 122 -12.63 -3.14 -7.46
CA ALA A 122 -14.02 -3.58 -7.32
C ALA A 122 -14.80 -3.45 -8.64
N VAL A 123 -14.66 -2.34 -9.35
CA VAL A 123 -15.32 -2.11 -10.64
C VAL A 123 -14.73 -3.02 -11.72
N ALA A 124 -13.41 -3.13 -11.81
CA ALA A 124 -12.73 -3.99 -12.79
C ALA A 124 -13.09 -5.47 -12.57
N GLY A 125 -13.08 -5.95 -11.33
CA GLY A 125 -13.48 -7.29 -10.96
C GLY A 125 -14.96 -7.55 -11.31
N GLY A 126 -15.85 -6.65 -10.94
CA GLY A 126 -17.28 -6.74 -11.28
C GLY A 126 -17.54 -6.76 -12.78
N TYR A 127 -16.81 -5.96 -13.55
CA TYR A 127 -16.93 -5.94 -15.01
C TYR A 127 -16.42 -7.24 -15.65
N PHE A 128 -15.25 -7.68 -15.23
CA PHE A 128 -14.64 -8.91 -15.78
C PHE A 128 -15.49 -10.16 -15.50
N PHE A 129 -16.05 -10.28 -14.30
CA PHE A 129 -16.85 -11.42 -13.90
C PHE A 129 -18.31 -11.37 -14.40
N ARG A 130 -18.78 -10.21 -14.87
CA ARG A 130 -20.09 -10.11 -15.52
C ARG A 130 -20.14 -10.81 -16.87
N PHE A 131 -19.04 -10.79 -17.61
CA PHE A 131 -18.95 -11.37 -18.96
C PHE A 131 -18.61 -12.86 -18.98
N LYS A 132 -18.35 -13.47 -17.86
CA LYS A 132 -18.04 -14.89 -17.74
C LYS A 132 -19.14 -15.65 -17.02
#